data_057640655029a40421e341870efbd732
#
_entry.id   057640655029a40421e341870efbd732
#
_cell.length_a   1.000
_cell.length_b   1.000
_cell.length_c   1.000
_cell.angle_alpha   90.00
_cell.angle_beta   90.00
_cell.angle_gamma   90.00
#
_symmetry.space_group_name_H-M   'P 1'
#
loop_
_entity.id
_entity.type
_entity.pdbx_description
1 polymer ?
#
loop_
_entity_poly.entity_id
_entity_poly.type
_entity_poly.pdbx_seq_one_letter_code
_entity_poly.pdbx_strand_id
1 'polypeptide(L)'
;MKNNHKKAVAVLCGTMMAASLSLTACGGASTAESVDLREVPLDTILEKAKAEGQINSVGMPDDWANWRGSWAAVSEKYGLTHEDTDMSSAEELSTFETEKDAATKDIGDVGQAFGPTAVEMDVVQPYKASTWDSIPDWAKDPDGKWCISYVGTMSAMVNADRVSTTIDSWQALKDSGATITIGDVVRGASSQMAVLSCAYALGGGMDNLDPAFDFFKEMAQEGRLDAGTYSQERMDRAEIDVLLTWDYLTLQYRDLTKASVPDANIECHVMKDGALQSGYALVINKYA
;
A
#
# COMPACT_ATOMS: atom_id res chain seq x y z
N MET A 1 -4.89 36.47 -59.66
CA MET A 1 -6.11 36.17 -60.42
C MET A 1 -7.10 35.60 -59.42
N LYS A 2 -8.06 36.40 -58.96
CA LYS A 2 -9.50 36.45 -59.28
C LYS A 2 -10.12 35.05 -59.21
N ASN A 3 -11.15 34.72 -58.40
CA ASN A 3 -12.39 35.46 -58.22
C ASN A 3 -13.19 34.94 -57.05
N ASN A 4 -13.91 35.87 -56.40
CA ASN A 4 -15.04 35.70 -55.52
C ASN A 4 -16.20 34.88 -56.07
N HIS A 5 -16.99 34.24 -55.23
CA HIS A 5 -18.45 34.32 -55.31
C HIS A 5 -19.10 34.14 -53.92
N LYS A 6 -19.66 35.27 -53.41
CA LYS A 6 -20.74 35.34 -52.44
C LYS A 6 -22.05 34.89 -53.09
N LYS A 7 -22.89 34.17 -52.38
CA LYS A 7 -24.36 34.28 -52.54
C LYS A 7 -25.04 34.06 -51.19
N ALA A 8 -25.74 35.09 -50.74
CA ALA A 8 -26.73 35.11 -49.70
C ALA A 8 -28.12 34.78 -50.26
N VAL A 9 -28.99 34.12 -49.48
CA VAL A 9 -30.47 34.17 -49.60
C VAL A 9 -31.00 33.78 -48.23
N ALA A 10 -31.49 34.67 -47.44
CA ALA A 10 -32.82 35.25 -47.13
C ALA A 10 -33.81 34.29 -46.43
N VAL A 11 -34.01 34.56 -45.19
CA VAL A 11 -35.20 34.76 -44.34
C VAL A 11 -36.50 34.06 -44.80
N LEU A 12 -37.03 33.22 -43.90
CA LEU A 12 -38.50 33.12 -43.66
C LEU A 12 -38.80 32.94 -42.15
N CYS A 13 -39.51 33.93 -41.60
CA CYS A 13 -40.15 33.88 -40.28
C CYS A 13 -41.24 32.83 -40.21
N GLY A 14 -41.25 32.05 -39.19
CA GLY A 14 -42.39 31.20 -38.78
C GLY A 14 -42.49 31.14 -37.27
N THR A 15 -43.35 32.02 -36.69
CA THR A 15 -43.74 32.02 -35.28
C THR A 15 -44.52 30.76 -34.95
N MET A 16 -44.00 29.92 -34.06
CA MET A 16 -44.77 29.00 -33.27
C MET A 16 -44.42 29.13 -31.81
N MET A 17 -45.37 29.66 -31.03
CA MET A 17 -45.38 29.58 -29.58
C MET A 17 -45.41 28.08 -29.19
N ALA A 18 -44.39 27.59 -28.49
CA ALA A 18 -44.45 26.37 -27.75
C ALA A 18 -43.99 26.68 -26.32
N ALA A 19 -44.83 26.37 -25.38
CA ALA A 19 -44.67 26.57 -23.95
C ALA A 19 -43.37 25.92 -23.46
N SER A 20 -42.43 26.70 -22.98
CA SER A 20 -41.26 26.26 -22.24
C SER A 20 -41.67 25.80 -20.85
N LEU A 21 -41.83 24.50 -20.67
CA LEU A 21 -41.69 23.88 -19.35
C LEU A 21 -40.21 23.95 -18.98
N SER A 22 -39.85 24.93 -18.17
CA SER A 22 -38.59 25.00 -17.47
C SER A 22 -38.56 23.88 -16.44
N LEU A 23 -37.96 22.74 -16.80
CA LEU A 23 -37.39 21.81 -15.86
C LEU A 23 -36.16 22.47 -15.25
N THR A 24 -36.36 23.15 -14.13
CA THR A 24 -35.28 23.42 -13.20
C THR A 24 -34.80 22.09 -12.65
N ALA A 25 -33.81 21.47 -13.32
CA ALA A 25 -32.96 20.49 -12.70
C ALA A 25 -32.13 21.24 -11.64
N CYS A 26 -32.64 21.30 -10.42
CA CYS A 26 -31.79 21.51 -9.25
C CYS A 26 -30.86 20.29 -9.16
N GLY A 27 -29.74 20.37 -9.86
CA GLY A 27 -28.56 19.60 -9.51
C GLY A 27 -28.02 20.19 -8.21
N GLY A 28 -28.59 19.83 -7.08
CA GLY A 28 -27.93 19.96 -5.80
C GLY A 28 -26.72 19.06 -5.87
N ALA A 29 -25.51 19.62 -6.00
CA ALA A 29 -24.32 18.98 -5.54
C ALA A 29 -24.56 18.71 -4.04
N SER A 30 -24.92 17.50 -3.71
CA SER A 30 -24.86 17.01 -2.34
C SER A 30 -23.38 17.05 -2.00
N THR A 31 -22.94 18.09 -1.33
CA THR A 31 -21.74 18.00 -0.51
C THR A 31 -22.13 16.97 0.54
N ALA A 32 -21.71 15.71 0.35
CA ALA A 32 -21.82 14.71 1.38
C ALA A 32 -21.06 15.30 2.59
N GLU A 33 -21.81 15.72 3.62
CA GLU A 33 -21.23 16.03 4.91
C GLU A 33 -20.46 14.77 5.32
N SER A 34 -19.17 14.89 5.54
CA SER A 34 -18.33 13.78 6.01
C SER A 34 -18.91 13.31 7.35
N VAL A 35 -19.56 12.15 7.33
CA VAL A 35 -20.15 11.56 8.54
C VAL A 35 -19.01 11.08 9.42
N ASP A 36 -18.92 11.58 10.65
CA ASP A 36 -17.96 11.06 11.63
C ASP A 36 -18.39 9.65 12.04
N LEU A 37 -17.70 8.63 11.53
CA LEU A 37 -18.02 7.22 11.79
C LEU A 37 -17.94 6.84 13.27
N ARG A 38 -17.28 7.64 14.11
CA ARG A 38 -17.24 7.42 15.58
C ARG A 38 -18.62 7.63 16.22
N GLU A 39 -19.46 8.44 15.59
CA GLU A 39 -20.82 8.76 16.05
C GLU A 39 -21.89 7.85 15.45
N VAL A 40 -21.52 6.97 14.51
CA VAL A 40 -22.45 6.08 13.83
C VAL A 40 -22.52 4.71 14.52
N PRO A 41 -23.71 4.23 14.94
CA PRO A 41 -23.85 2.89 15.51
C PRO A 41 -23.38 1.81 14.53
N LEU A 42 -22.65 0.80 15.03
CA LEU A 42 -22.12 -0.30 14.22
C LEU A 42 -23.20 -1.00 13.37
N ASP A 43 -24.39 -1.23 13.93
CA ASP A 43 -25.50 -1.86 13.19
C ASP A 43 -25.90 -1.04 11.95
N THR A 44 -25.88 0.29 12.05
CA THR A 44 -26.15 1.19 10.92
C THR A 44 -25.05 1.08 9.85
N ILE A 45 -23.80 1.00 10.26
CA ILE A 45 -22.65 0.79 9.33
C ILE A 45 -22.84 -0.57 8.62
N LEU A 46 -23.15 -1.63 9.37
CA LEU A 46 -23.34 -2.97 8.82
C LEU A 46 -24.52 -3.08 7.85
N GLU A 47 -25.62 -2.39 8.14
CA GLU A 47 -26.77 -2.34 7.23
C GLU A 47 -26.40 -1.66 5.89
N LYS A 48 -25.67 -0.55 5.94
CA LYS A 48 -25.20 0.15 4.74
C LYS A 48 -24.21 -0.71 3.96
N ALA A 49 -23.19 -1.26 4.61
CA ALA A 49 -22.21 -2.14 3.98
C ALA A 49 -22.86 -3.34 3.28
N LYS A 50 -23.86 -3.98 3.92
CA LYS A 50 -24.63 -5.07 3.29
C LYS A 50 -25.44 -4.62 2.09
N ALA A 51 -25.95 -3.38 2.10
CA ALA A 51 -26.68 -2.83 0.95
C ALA A 51 -25.73 -2.51 -0.22
N GLU A 52 -24.50 -2.11 0.05
CA GLU A 52 -23.42 -1.91 -0.94
C GLU A 52 -22.91 -3.26 -1.45
N GLY A 53 -22.75 -4.25 -0.59
CA GLY A 53 -22.43 -5.64 -0.92
C GLY A 53 -20.96 -5.90 -1.25
N GLN A 54 -20.10 -4.88 -1.26
CA GLN A 54 -18.70 -4.98 -1.66
C GLN A 54 -17.80 -4.09 -0.80
N ILE A 55 -16.53 -4.50 -0.64
CA ILE A 55 -15.43 -3.70 -0.10
C ILE A 55 -14.30 -3.70 -1.11
N ASN A 56 -13.78 -2.53 -1.43
CA ASN A 56 -12.65 -2.34 -2.31
C ASN A 56 -11.45 -1.83 -1.50
N SER A 57 -10.40 -2.64 -1.39
CA SER A 57 -9.19 -2.27 -0.68
C SER A 57 -8.05 -1.88 -1.61
N VAL A 58 -7.04 -1.24 -1.04
CA VAL A 58 -5.74 -1.01 -1.66
C VAL A 58 -4.63 -1.49 -0.74
N GLY A 59 -3.60 -2.11 -1.30
CA GLY A 59 -2.43 -2.60 -0.57
C GLY A 59 -2.71 -3.78 0.38
N MET A 60 -3.84 -4.48 0.20
CA MET A 60 -4.27 -5.58 1.07
C MET A 60 -4.50 -6.89 0.28
N PRO A 61 -3.55 -7.30 -0.58
CA PRO A 61 -3.73 -8.46 -1.42
C PRO A 61 -3.76 -9.76 -0.60
N ASP A 62 -4.40 -10.78 -1.15
CA ASP A 62 -4.62 -12.09 -0.52
C ASP A 62 -3.33 -12.76 0.00
N ASP A 63 -2.23 -12.54 -0.65
CA ASP A 63 -0.92 -13.14 -0.36
C ASP A 63 -0.04 -12.26 0.55
N TRP A 64 -0.62 -11.27 1.21
CA TRP A 64 0.06 -10.40 2.16
C TRP A 64 -0.58 -10.50 3.55
N ALA A 65 0.24 -10.67 4.60
CA ALA A 65 -0.16 -10.59 6.01
C ALA A 65 -1.46 -11.34 6.39
N ASN A 66 -1.78 -12.44 5.71
CA ASN A 66 -3.02 -13.22 5.88
C ASN A 66 -4.32 -12.43 5.55
N TRP A 67 -4.26 -11.46 4.66
CA TRP A 67 -5.47 -10.75 4.22
C TRP A 67 -6.52 -11.70 3.64
N ARG A 68 -6.10 -12.75 2.93
CA ARG A 68 -7.02 -13.81 2.47
C ARG A 68 -7.91 -14.37 3.58
N GLY A 69 -7.33 -14.69 4.73
CA GLY A 69 -8.09 -15.21 5.88
C GLY A 69 -9.02 -14.16 6.47
N SER A 70 -8.56 -12.91 6.54
CA SER A 70 -9.34 -11.78 7.05
C SER A 70 -10.53 -11.48 6.16
N TRP A 71 -10.34 -11.39 4.84
CA TRP A 71 -11.41 -11.15 3.88
C TRP A 71 -12.39 -12.31 3.78
N ALA A 72 -11.91 -13.56 3.85
CA ALA A 72 -12.80 -14.72 3.92
C ALA A 72 -13.73 -14.68 5.15
N ALA A 73 -13.19 -14.28 6.31
CA ALA A 73 -13.99 -14.13 7.52
C ALA A 73 -15.02 -12.98 7.42
N VAL A 74 -14.66 -11.86 6.80
CA VAL A 74 -15.58 -10.74 6.52
C VAL A 74 -16.71 -11.18 5.58
N SER A 75 -16.34 -11.86 4.49
CA SER A 75 -17.30 -12.39 3.51
C SER A 75 -18.27 -13.39 4.14
N GLU A 76 -17.77 -14.35 4.90
CA GLU A 76 -18.59 -15.35 5.60
C GLU A 76 -19.56 -14.71 6.59
N LYS A 77 -19.05 -13.75 7.39
CA LYS A 77 -19.82 -13.15 8.47
C LYS A 77 -20.86 -12.13 8.01
N TYR A 78 -20.53 -11.35 6.99
CA TYR A 78 -21.33 -10.19 6.58
C TYR A 78 -21.92 -10.29 5.18
N GLY A 79 -21.50 -11.28 4.38
CA GLY A 79 -21.97 -11.48 3.01
C GLY A 79 -21.41 -10.47 2.01
N LEU A 80 -20.26 -9.84 2.34
CA LEU A 80 -19.63 -8.84 1.48
C LEU A 80 -18.64 -9.52 0.52
N THR A 81 -18.59 -9.05 -0.71
CA THR A 81 -17.49 -9.38 -1.63
C THR A 81 -16.30 -8.45 -1.38
N HIS A 82 -15.12 -8.88 -1.75
CA HIS A 82 -13.90 -8.10 -1.60
C HIS A 82 -13.11 -8.09 -2.90
N GLU A 83 -12.61 -6.92 -3.28
CA GLU A 83 -11.63 -6.75 -4.34
C GLU A 83 -10.47 -5.88 -3.83
N ASP A 84 -9.22 -6.30 -4.12
CA ASP A 84 -8.04 -5.52 -3.79
C ASP A 84 -7.35 -4.99 -5.06
N THR A 85 -6.72 -3.85 -4.92
CA THR A 85 -5.76 -3.34 -5.89
C THR A 85 -4.42 -3.17 -5.20
N ASP A 86 -3.46 -4.02 -5.51
CA ASP A 86 -2.12 -3.94 -4.92
C ASP A 86 -1.43 -2.63 -5.30
N MET A 87 -1.03 -1.86 -4.30
CA MET A 87 -0.39 -0.55 -4.43
C MET A 87 0.65 -0.37 -3.34
N SER A 88 1.65 0.48 -3.61
CA SER A 88 2.54 0.95 -2.55
C SER A 88 1.85 2.00 -1.67
N SER A 89 2.30 2.16 -0.42
CA SER A 89 1.69 3.11 0.54
C SER A 89 1.55 4.54 0.01
N ALA A 90 2.49 5.00 -0.80
CA ALA A 90 2.41 6.33 -1.42
C ALA A 90 1.34 6.39 -2.53
N GLU A 91 1.19 5.33 -3.30
CA GLU A 91 0.17 5.23 -4.36
C GLU A 91 -1.23 5.15 -3.78
N GLU A 92 -1.43 4.42 -2.67
CA GLU A 92 -2.71 4.35 -1.95
C GLU A 92 -3.21 5.74 -1.54
N LEU A 93 -2.37 6.52 -0.85
CA LEU A 93 -2.74 7.86 -0.41
C LEU A 93 -2.97 8.81 -1.59
N SER A 94 -2.16 8.71 -2.64
CA SER A 94 -2.35 9.48 -3.87
C SER A 94 -3.65 9.12 -4.59
N THR A 95 -4.06 7.86 -4.54
CA THR A 95 -5.33 7.39 -5.10
C THR A 95 -6.51 8.02 -4.34
N PHE A 96 -6.50 7.97 -3.00
CA PHE A 96 -7.53 8.61 -2.19
C PHE A 96 -7.64 10.11 -2.49
N GLU A 97 -6.48 10.82 -2.58
CA GLU A 97 -6.47 12.25 -2.90
C GLU A 97 -6.97 12.58 -4.30
N THR A 98 -6.64 11.73 -5.28
CA THR A 98 -6.95 12.00 -6.69
C THR A 98 -8.40 11.69 -7.02
N GLU A 99 -8.96 10.59 -6.49
CA GLU A 99 -10.30 10.13 -6.80
C GLU A 99 -11.38 10.96 -6.08
N LYS A 100 -11.15 11.39 -4.84
CA LYS A 100 -12.10 12.23 -4.05
C LYS A 100 -13.58 11.80 -4.23
N ASP A 101 -14.40 12.71 -4.78
CA ASP A 101 -15.84 12.50 -4.97
C ASP A 101 -16.20 11.34 -5.91
N ALA A 102 -15.22 10.76 -6.58
CA ALA A 102 -15.34 9.58 -7.43
C ALA A 102 -14.61 8.37 -6.82
N ALA A 103 -14.51 8.31 -5.49
CA ALA A 103 -13.79 7.27 -4.78
C ALA A 103 -14.23 5.86 -5.22
N THR A 104 -13.26 5.02 -5.52
CA THR A 104 -13.44 3.62 -5.90
C THR A 104 -12.86 2.67 -4.85
N LYS A 105 -12.23 3.21 -3.81
CA LYS A 105 -11.52 2.48 -2.76
C LYS A 105 -12.01 2.89 -1.38
N ASP A 106 -12.22 1.92 -0.52
CA ASP A 106 -12.83 2.12 0.80
C ASP A 106 -11.78 2.15 1.92
N ILE A 107 -10.78 1.27 1.85
CA ILE A 107 -9.83 1.03 2.92
C ILE A 107 -8.45 0.72 2.34
N GLY A 108 -7.41 1.11 3.05
CA GLY A 108 -6.02 0.81 2.71
C GLY A 108 -5.20 0.37 3.91
N ASP A 109 -4.00 -0.12 3.62
CA ASP A 109 -3.04 -0.58 4.60
C ASP A 109 -1.65 0.01 4.27
N VAL A 110 -1.36 1.15 4.85
CA VAL A 110 -0.12 1.88 4.60
C VAL A 110 0.94 1.58 5.65
N GLY A 111 2.21 1.60 5.27
CA GLY A 111 3.29 1.51 6.26
C GLY A 111 3.15 2.56 7.36
N GLN A 112 3.53 2.23 8.58
CA GLN A 112 3.31 3.04 9.79
C GLN A 112 3.70 4.51 9.62
N ALA A 113 4.81 4.79 8.93
CA ALA A 113 5.27 6.16 8.67
C ALA A 113 4.32 6.98 7.79
N PHE A 114 3.49 6.32 6.97
CA PHE A 114 2.49 6.96 6.12
C PHE A 114 1.17 7.27 6.84
N GLY A 115 0.92 6.68 8.02
CA GLY A 115 -0.28 7.00 8.83
C GLY A 115 -0.40 8.50 9.14
N PRO A 116 0.60 9.15 9.76
CA PRO A 116 0.62 10.61 9.95
C PRO A 116 0.48 11.39 8.63
N THR A 117 1.15 10.96 7.56
CA THR A 117 1.04 11.59 6.23
C THR A 117 -0.40 11.55 5.71
N ALA A 118 -1.11 10.43 5.87
CA ALA A 118 -2.52 10.31 5.49
C ALA A 118 -3.42 11.32 6.24
N VAL A 119 -3.10 11.56 7.52
CA VAL A 119 -3.77 12.57 8.34
C VAL A 119 -3.48 13.98 7.83
N GLU A 120 -2.22 14.30 7.53
CA GLU A 120 -1.80 15.61 7.00
C GLU A 120 -2.39 15.90 5.62
N MET A 121 -2.51 14.90 4.76
CA MET A 121 -3.17 14.99 3.45
C MET A 121 -4.70 15.15 3.56
N ASP A 122 -5.29 14.90 4.75
CA ASP A 122 -6.73 14.95 5.00
C ASP A 122 -7.54 13.99 4.09
N VAL A 123 -6.99 12.82 3.81
CA VAL A 123 -7.60 11.80 2.92
C VAL A 123 -8.22 10.62 3.67
N VAL A 124 -8.14 10.63 5.00
CA VAL A 124 -8.63 9.53 5.86
C VAL A 124 -9.64 10.02 6.88
N GLN A 125 -10.64 9.18 7.16
CA GLN A 125 -11.69 9.47 8.13
C GLN A 125 -11.46 8.68 9.43
N PRO A 126 -11.94 9.21 10.58
CA PRO A 126 -11.76 8.56 11.87
C PRO A 126 -12.78 7.45 12.09
N TYR A 127 -12.29 6.34 12.67
CA TYR A 127 -13.12 5.27 13.21
C TYR A 127 -12.43 4.63 14.43
N LYS A 128 -13.19 4.32 15.48
CA LYS A 128 -12.70 3.60 16.65
C LYS A 128 -13.47 2.29 16.80
N ALA A 129 -12.81 1.17 16.50
CA ALA A 129 -13.40 -0.15 16.68
C ALA A 129 -13.71 -0.40 18.19
N SER A 130 -14.58 -1.36 18.48
CA SER A 130 -14.94 -1.73 19.88
C SER A 130 -13.74 -2.17 20.74
N THR A 131 -12.64 -2.56 20.10
CA THR A 131 -11.38 -2.96 20.73
C THR A 131 -10.35 -1.84 20.81
N TRP A 132 -10.72 -0.60 20.46
CA TRP A 132 -9.81 0.53 20.34
C TRP A 132 -8.94 0.77 21.58
N ASP A 133 -9.53 0.67 22.76
CA ASP A 133 -8.85 0.91 24.03
C ASP A 133 -7.78 -0.16 24.36
N SER A 134 -7.86 -1.33 23.73
CA SER A 134 -6.85 -2.39 23.87
C SER A 134 -5.66 -2.23 22.95
N ILE A 135 -5.72 -1.34 21.95
CA ILE A 135 -4.61 -1.04 21.05
C ILE A 135 -3.63 -0.14 21.81
N PRO A 136 -2.31 -0.45 21.86
CA PRO A 136 -1.32 0.40 22.49
C PRO A 136 -1.27 1.80 21.87
N ASP A 137 -0.94 2.82 22.67
CA ASP A 137 -0.94 4.21 22.17
C ASP A 137 0.04 4.46 21.03
N TRP A 138 1.17 3.75 20.98
CA TRP A 138 2.13 3.85 19.88
C TRP A 138 1.60 3.27 18.55
N ALA A 139 0.56 2.45 18.61
CA ALA A 139 0.00 1.72 17.47
C ALA A 139 -1.32 2.32 16.97
N LYS A 140 -1.64 3.56 17.32
CA LYS A 140 -2.89 4.21 16.90
C LYS A 140 -2.78 5.72 16.88
N ASP A 141 -3.54 6.34 16.01
CA ASP A 141 -3.77 7.79 16.04
C ASP A 141 -4.79 8.12 17.14
N PRO A 142 -4.55 9.12 18.00
CA PRO A 142 -5.46 9.42 19.13
C PRO A 142 -6.88 9.79 18.68
N ASP A 143 -7.03 10.37 17.48
CA ASP A 143 -8.33 10.74 16.92
C ASP A 143 -9.02 9.60 16.15
N GLY A 144 -8.36 8.45 15.99
CA GLY A 144 -8.94 7.29 15.33
C GLY A 144 -8.75 7.23 13.82
N LYS A 145 -7.86 8.03 13.26
CA LYS A 145 -7.66 8.13 11.80
C LYS A 145 -6.85 6.96 11.23
N TRP A 146 -6.09 6.26 12.05
CA TRP A 146 -5.40 5.02 11.69
C TRP A 146 -5.11 4.17 12.93
N CYS A 147 -4.91 2.88 12.75
CA CYS A 147 -4.34 1.98 13.75
C CYS A 147 -3.53 0.87 13.09
N ILE A 148 -2.47 0.43 13.76
CA ILE A 148 -1.63 -0.68 13.31
C ILE A 148 -2.42 -1.99 13.43
N SER A 149 -2.47 -2.74 12.35
CA SER A 149 -3.14 -4.05 12.25
C SER A 149 -2.20 -5.22 12.46
N TYR A 150 -0.96 -5.10 12.02
CA TYR A 150 0.11 -6.09 12.18
C TYR A 150 1.47 -5.41 12.13
N VAL A 151 2.49 -6.15 12.54
CA VAL A 151 3.89 -5.71 12.52
C VAL A 151 4.75 -6.76 11.84
N GLY A 152 5.82 -6.33 11.20
CA GLY A 152 6.87 -7.17 10.65
C GLY A 152 8.25 -6.77 11.18
N THR A 153 9.17 -7.72 11.19
CA THR A 153 10.58 -7.51 11.50
C THR A 153 11.39 -7.59 10.22
N MET A 154 12.32 -6.66 10.00
CA MET A 154 13.18 -6.67 8.83
C MET A 154 14.03 -7.95 8.80
N SER A 155 13.98 -8.66 7.67
CA SER A 155 14.57 -9.98 7.48
C SER A 155 15.17 -10.13 6.10
N ALA A 156 16.06 -11.10 5.94
CA ALA A 156 16.65 -11.51 4.68
C ALA A 156 16.05 -12.84 4.23
N MET A 157 15.53 -12.91 3.00
CA MET A 157 15.28 -14.15 2.27
C MET A 157 16.46 -14.40 1.34
N VAL A 158 17.08 -15.58 1.44
CA VAL A 158 18.33 -15.91 0.78
C VAL A 158 18.13 -17.12 -0.13
N ASN A 159 18.54 -17.01 -1.37
CA ASN A 159 18.67 -18.17 -2.25
C ASN A 159 20.00 -18.88 -1.95
N ALA A 160 19.95 -19.90 -1.10
CA ALA A 160 21.14 -20.62 -0.63
C ALA A 160 21.75 -21.54 -1.71
N ASP A 161 21.10 -21.74 -2.85
CA ASP A 161 21.72 -22.37 -4.02
C ASP A 161 22.73 -21.45 -4.72
N ARG A 162 22.61 -20.12 -4.51
CA ARG A 162 23.46 -19.09 -5.11
C ARG A 162 24.38 -18.43 -4.09
N VAL A 163 23.94 -18.32 -2.85
CA VAL A 163 24.65 -17.65 -1.77
C VAL A 163 25.01 -18.67 -0.69
N SER A 164 26.27 -19.03 -0.58
CA SER A 164 26.73 -20.04 0.39
C SER A 164 26.97 -19.51 1.80
N THR A 165 26.94 -18.19 1.98
CA THR A 165 27.14 -17.52 3.27
C THR A 165 25.79 -17.33 3.96
N THR A 166 25.68 -17.66 5.24
CA THR A 166 24.51 -17.34 6.05
C THR A 166 24.40 -15.81 6.20
N ILE A 167 23.28 -15.24 5.72
CA ILE A 167 23.03 -13.80 5.75
C ILE A 167 22.14 -13.49 6.95
N ASP A 168 22.72 -13.33 8.11
CA ASP A 168 22.03 -13.01 9.36
C ASP A 168 22.47 -11.65 9.98
N SER A 169 23.23 -10.88 9.23
CA SER A 169 23.66 -9.53 9.59
C SER A 169 24.00 -8.70 8.35
N TRP A 170 23.98 -7.37 8.49
CA TRP A 170 24.38 -6.45 7.41
C TRP A 170 25.85 -6.62 7.03
N GLN A 171 26.71 -6.95 8.01
CA GLN A 171 28.12 -7.24 7.71
C GLN A 171 28.26 -8.55 6.91
N ALA A 172 27.55 -9.63 7.29
CA ALA A 172 27.55 -10.87 6.53
C ALA A 172 27.03 -10.67 5.09
N LEU A 173 26.01 -9.83 4.92
CA LEU A 173 25.47 -9.45 3.62
C LEU A 173 26.51 -8.70 2.77
N LYS A 174 27.24 -7.76 3.37
CA LYS A 174 28.34 -7.03 2.70
C LYS A 174 29.41 -7.99 2.22
N ASP A 175 29.86 -8.90 3.09
CA ASP A 175 30.99 -9.81 2.84
C ASP A 175 30.61 -10.97 1.90
N SER A 176 29.31 -11.27 1.70
CA SER A 176 28.84 -12.39 0.90
C SER A 176 29.11 -12.26 -0.60
N GLY A 177 29.24 -11.04 -1.10
CA GLY A 177 29.28 -10.78 -2.54
C GLY A 177 27.94 -10.91 -3.26
N ALA A 178 26.84 -11.23 -2.56
CA ALA A 178 25.52 -11.41 -3.13
C ALA A 178 24.90 -10.11 -3.64
N THR A 179 24.01 -10.23 -4.62
CA THR A 179 23.17 -9.14 -5.08
C THR A 179 22.02 -8.92 -4.10
N ILE A 180 21.69 -7.66 -3.83
CA ILE A 180 20.69 -7.25 -2.84
C ILE A 180 19.48 -6.64 -3.54
N THR A 181 18.30 -7.17 -3.29
CA THR A 181 17.02 -6.62 -3.73
C THR A 181 16.30 -6.01 -2.52
N ILE A 182 15.93 -4.71 -2.60
CA ILE A 182 15.19 -4.00 -1.54
C ILE A 182 13.90 -3.33 -2.05
N GLY A 183 13.66 -3.35 -3.38
CA GLY A 183 12.50 -2.69 -3.98
C GLY A 183 12.63 -1.17 -4.11
N ASP A 184 11.50 -0.49 -4.30
CA ASP A 184 11.44 0.96 -4.52
C ASP A 184 11.40 1.73 -3.19
N VAL A 185 12.51 2.34 -2.82
CA VAL A 185 12.68 3.11 -1.56
C VAL A 185 11.83 4.40 -1.54
N VAL A 186 11.45 4.92 -2.70
CA VAL A 186 10.64 6.16 -2.77
C VAL A 186 9.19 5.90 -2.37
N ARG A 187 8.67 4.69 -2.67
CA ARG A 187 7.25 4.37 -2.56
C ARG A 187 6.93 3.33 -1.49
N GLY A 188 7.81 2.35 -1.30
CA GLY A 188 7.55 1.17 -0.48
C GLY A 188 8.03 1.31 0.96
N ALA A 189 7.14 1.07 1.92
CA ALA A 189 7.47 1.11 3.35
C ALA A 189 8.54 0.08 3.76
N SER A 190 8.45 -1.17 3.26
CA SER A 190 9.45 -2.21 3.52
C SER A 190 10.84 -1.83 3.01
N SER A 191 10.92 -1.20 1.82
CA SER A 191 12.17 -0.71 1.24
C SER A 191 12.80 0.40 2.09
N GLN A 192 11.99 1.34 2.58
CA GLN A 192 12.44 2.40 3.49
C GLN A 192 12.95 1.83 4.80
N MET A 193 12.27 0.82 5.34
CA MET A 193 12.68 0.15 6.57
C MET A 193 13.94 -0.69 6.39
N ALA A 194 14.22 -1.23 5.21
CA ALA A 194 15.50 -1.88 4.91
C ALA A 194 16.66 -0.88 4.98
N VAL A 195 16.48 0.33 4.44
CA VAL A 195 17.49 1.41 4.55
C VAL A 195 17.69 1.82 6.01
N LEU A 196 16.61 1.99 6.77
CA LEU A 196 16.70 2.36 8.18
C LEU A 196 17.34 1.25 9.02
N SER A 197 17.03 -0.02 8.77
CA SER A 197 17.65 -1.19 9.38
C SER A 197 19.18 -1.18 9.14
N CYS A 198 19.61 -0.93 7.90
CA CYS A 198 21.00 -0.77 7.55
C CYS A 198 21.67 0.37 8.33
N ALA A 199 21.02 1.52 8.43
CA ALA A 199 21.55 2.66 9.18
C ALA A 199 21.81 2.29 10.64
N TYR A 200 20.82 1.70 11.32
CA TYR A 200 20.98 1.26 12.71
C TYR A 200 22.10 0.21 12.89
N ALA A 201 22.17 -0.77 12.00
CA ALA A 201 23.23 -1.80 12.02
C ALA A 201 24.63 -1.22 11.90
N LEU A 202 24.79 -0.13 11.15
CA LEU A 202 26.08 0.50 10.85
C LEU A 202 26.37 1.74 11.73
N GLY A 203 25.63 1.92 12.84
CA GLY A 203 25.86 2.97 13.83
C GLY A 203 25.21 4.32 13.51
N GLY A 204 24.29 4.34 12.57
CA GLY A 204 23.38 5.46 12.30
C GLY A 204 22.03 5.32 13.01
N GLY A 205 20.96 5.82 12.40
CA GLY A 205 19.59 5.79 12.93
C GLY A 205 18.68 6.74 12.18
N MET A 206 17.52 7.07 12.76
CA MET A 206 16.51 7.94 12.13
C MET A 206 17.06 9.34 11.77
N ASP A 207 17.95 9.87 12.60
CA ASP A 207 18.53 11.20 12.40
C ASP A 207 19.83 11.18 11.58
N ASN A 208 20.32 9.98 11.23
CA ASN A 208 21.55 9.81 10.47
C ASN A 208 21.49 8.55 9.59
N LEU A 209 21.13 8.73 8.33
CA LEU A 209 21.07 7.68 7.32
C LEU A 209 22.36 7.51 6.51
N ASP A 210 23.39 8.36 6.72
CA ASP A 210 24.62 8.35 5.94
C ASP A 210 25.30 6.96 5.87
N PRO A 211 25.39 6.18 6.98
CA PRO A 211 25.99 4.85 6.92
C PRO A 211 25.27 3.89 5.97
N ALA A 212 23.93 3.98 5.90
CA ALA A 212 23.13 3.18 4.97
C ALA A 212 23.34 3.65 3.52
N PHE A 213 23.33 4.95 3.28
CA PHE A 213 23.57 5.51 1.95
C PHE A 213 24.96 5.14 1.42
N ASP A 214 25.99 5.17 2.26
CA ASP A 214 27.32 4.73 1.89
C ASP A 214 27.36 3.24 1.56
N PHE A 215 26.67 2.40 2.36
CA PHE A 215 26.53 0.96 2.10
C PHE A 215 25.86 0.70 0.75
N PHE A 216 24.68 1.24 0.50
CA PHE A 216 23.97 1.00 -0.75
C PHE A 216 24.65 1.61 -1.97
N LYS A 217 25.36 2.73 -1.80
CA LYS A 217 26.18 3.32 -2.85
C LYS A 217 27.37 2.40 -3.22
N GLU A 218 28.01 1.78 -2.24
CA GLU A 218 29.06 0.79 -2.47
C GLU A 218 28.50 -0.42 -3.22
N MET A 219 27.35 -0.97 -2.77
CA MET A 219 26.69 -2.08 -3.44
C MET A 219 26.31 -1.75 -4.88
N ALA A 220 25.81 -0.54 -5.14
CA ALA A 220 25.49 -0.09 -6.49
C ALA A 220 26.75 0.06 -7.38
N GLN A 221 27.86 0.56 -6.84
CA GLN A 221 29.14 0.69 -7.56
C GLN A 221 29.73 -0.69 -7.92
N GLU A 222 29.52 -1.69 -7.08
CA GLU A 222 29.91 -3.07 -7.32
C GLU A 222 28.95 -3.84 -8.24
N GLY A 223 27.84 -3.23 -8.65
CA GLY A 223 26.79 -3.90 -9.44
C GLY A 223 25.96 -4.92 -8.65
N ARG A 224 25.95 -4.79 -7.33
CA ARG A 224 25.29 -5.70 -6.39
C ARG A 224 23.94 -5.17 -5.86
N LEU A 225 23.53 -3.97 -6.20
CA LEU A 225 22.22 -3.45 -5.86
C LEU A 225 21.27 -3.69 -7.04
N ASP A 226 20.32 -4.59 -6.85
CA ASP A 226 19.24 -4.83 -7.81
C ASP A 226 18.10 -3.82 -7.59
N ALA A 227 17.85 -3.00 -8.61
CA ALA A 227 16.82 -1.97 -8.61
C ALA A 227 15.40 -2.54 -8.87
N GLY A 228 15.27 -3.85 -9.12
CA GLY A 228 14.00 -4.51 -9.33
C GLY A 228 13.21 -4.74 -8.03
N THR A 229 11.93 -5.02 -8.19
CA THR A 229 11.08 -5.47 -7.08
C THR A 229 11.03 -6.99 -7.03
N TYR A 230 10.53 -7.53 -5.91
CA TYR A 230 10.19 -8.95 -5.84
C TYR A 230 9.09 -9.28 -6.85
N SER A 231 9.21 -10.45 -7.46
CA SER A 231 8.10 -11.19 -8.03
C SER A 231 8.38 -12.70 -7.87
N GLN A 232 7.31 -13.50 -7.74
CA GLN A 232 7.45 -14.94 -7.62
C GLN A 232 8.19 -15.54 -8.82
N GLU A 233 7.92 -15.03 -10.03
CA GLU A 233 8.60 -15.48 -11.24
C GLU A 233 10.11 -15.22 -11.22
N ARG A 234 10.56 -14.08 -10.69
CA ARG A 234 11.99 -13.78 -10.55
C ARG A 234 12.65 -14.72 -9.55
N MET A 235 11.96 -15.03 -8.45
CA MET A 235 12.47 -15.96 -7.45
C MET A 235 12.54 -17.39 -7.99
N ASP A 236 11.50 -17.85 -8.67
CA ASP A 236 11.44 -19.18 -9.29
C ASP A 236 12.54 -19.38 -10.36
N ARG A 237 12.94 -18.28 -11.04
CA ARG A 237 14.06 -18.27 -11.99
C ARG A 237 15.42 -18.03 -11.35
N ALA A 238 15.50 -17.99 -10.03
CA ALA A 238 16.72 -17.70 -9.27
C ALA A 238 17.41 -16.37 -9.69
N GLU A 239 16.64 -15.34 -10.01
CA GLU A 239 17.13 -14.00 -10.35
C GLU A 239 17.38 -13.12 -9.12
N ILE A 240 16.92 -13.55 -7.94
CA ILE A 240 17.09 -12.85 -6.66
C ILE A 240 18.03 -13.67 -5.79
N ASP A 241 19.15 -13.07 -5.38
CA ASP A 241 20.09 -13.70 -4.44
C ASP A 241 19.65 -13.47 -2.99
N VAL A 242 19.45 -12.21 -2.61
CA VAL A 242 18.98 -11.80 -1.28
C VAL A 242 17.90 -10.74 -1.41
N LEU A 243 16.73 -11.01 -0.84
CA LEU A 243 15.64 -10.04 -0.68
C LEU A 243 15.57 -9.59 0.76
N LEU A 244 15.58 -8.27 1.00
CA LEU A 244 15.33 -7.69 2.30
C LEU A 244 13.88 -7.20 2.38
N THR A 245 13.11 -7.80 3.26
CA THR A 245 11.70 -7.48 3.48
C THR A 245 11.25 -7.96 4.86
N TRP A 246 9.95 -7.97 5.11
CA TRP A 246 9.38 -8.41 6.38
C TRP A 246 9.52 -9.93 6.61
N ASP A 247 9.67 -10.34 7.86
CA ASP A 247 9.82 -11.75 8.27
C ASP A 247 8.65 -12.63 7.79
N TYR A 248 7.40 -12.17 7.93
CA TYR A 248 6.24 -12.90 7.45
C TYR A 248 6.23 -13.08 5.93
N LEU A 249 6.72 -12.09 5.16
CA LEU A 249 6.85 -12.19 3.71
C LEU A 249 7.98 -13.12 3.30
N THR A 250 9.14 -13.06 3.96
CA THR A 250 10.23 -14.00 3.65
C THR A 250 9.80 -15.45 3.80
N LEU A 251 9.02 -15.74 4.86
CA LEU A 251 8.47 -17.07 5.10
C LEU A 251 7.45 -17.48 4.02
N GLN A 252 6.54 -16.59 3.68
CA GLN A 252 5.52 -16.82 2.67
C GLN A 252 6.13 -17.03 1.28
N TYR A 253 7.05 -16.17 0.87
CA TYR A 253 7.72 -16.25 -0.43
C TYR A 253 8.61 -17.50 -0.54
N ARG A 254 9.26 -17.91 0.56
CA ARG A 254 9.94 -19.20 0.65
C ARG A 254 8.98 -20.34 0.35
N ASP A 255 7.81 -20.34 1.00
CA ASP A 255 6.85 -21.44 0.87
C ASP A 255 6.23 -21.48 -0.54
N LEU A 256 5.96 -20.32 -1.14
CA LEU A 256 5.53 -20.20 -2.54
C LEU A 256 6.60 -20.71 -3.51
N THR A 257 7.87 -20.32 -3.30
CA THR A 257 8.98 -20.77 -4.13
C THR A 257 9.17 -22.28 -4.03
N LYS A 258 9.07 -22.86 -2.83
CA LYS A 258 9.15 -24.33 -2.65
C LYS A 258 7.97 -25.08 -3.25
N ALA A 259 6.81 -24.44 -3.37
CA ALA A 259 5.66 -25.03 -4.05
C ALA A 259 5.85 -25.09 -5.57
N SER A 260 6.47 -24.06 -6.18
CA SER A 260 6.74 -24.00 -7.62
C SER A 260 8.06 -24.65 -8.01
N VAL A 261 9.09 -24.58 -7.16
CA VAL A 261 10.44 -25.13 -7.36
C VAL A 261 10.81 -25.98 -6.11
N PRO A 262 10.36 -27.24 -5.99
CA PRO A 262 10.48 -28.04 -4.77
C PRO A 262 11.91 -28.22 -4.24
N ASP A 263 12.90 -28.24 -5.13
CA ASP A 263 14.32 -28.43 -4.79
C ASP A 263 15.04 -27.11 -4.44
N ALA A 264 14.37 -25.94 -4.53
CA ALA A 264 14.97 -24.65 -4.19
C ALA A 264 15.34 -24.58 -2.71
N ASN A 265 16.58 -24.17 -2.43
CA ASN A 265 17.07 -24.00 -1.06
C ASN A 265 16.95 -22.50 -0.67
N ILE A 266 15.83 -22.17 -0.04
CA ILE A 266 15.52 -20.81 0.40
C ILE A 266 15.59 -20.73 1.92
N GLU A 267 16.46 -19.86 2.41
CA GLU A 267 16.62 -19.55 3.83
C GLU A 267 16.00 -18.18 4.18
N CYS A 268 15.54 -18.05 5.42
CA CYS A 268 14.96 -16.80 5.94
C CYS A 268 15.60 -16.49 7.29
N HIS A 269 16.17 -15.30 7.42
CA HIS A 269 16.91 -14.90 8.62
C HIS A 269 16.46 -13.52 9.07
N VAL A 270 16.08 -13.40 10.35
CA VAL A 270 16.01 -12.09 11.01
C VAL A 270 17.45 -11.62 11.25
N MET A 271 17.76 -10.38 10.87
CA MET A 271 19.09 -9.83 11.02
C MET A 271 19.46 -9.69 12.49
N LYS A 272 20.68 -10.07 12.89
CA LYS A 272 21.19 -9.92 14.28
C LYS A 272 21.44 -8.47 14.66
N ASP A 273 21.72 -7.64 13.67
CA ASP A 273 21.95 -6.21 13.74
C ASP A 273 20.89 -5.48 12.92
N GLY A 274 20.41 -4.34 13.40
CA GLY A 274 19.37 -3.59 12.69
C GLY A 274 18.02 -4.31 12.55
N ALA A 275 17.67 -5.22 13.46
CA ALA A 275 16.36 -5.90 13.46
C ALA A 275 15.24 -4.95 13.86
N LEU A 276 14.83 -4.09 12.95
CA LEU A 276 13.76 -3.14 13.17
C LEU A 276 12.38 -3.78 12.95
N GLN A 277 11.44 -3.38 13.78
CA GLN A 277 10.02 -3.66 13.59
C GLN A 277 9.29 -2.41 13.12
N SER A 278 8.35 -2.59 12.25
CA SER A 278 7.36 -1.57 11.89
C SER A 278 6.03 -2.24 11.57
N GLY A 279 4.97 -1.46 11.67
CA GLY A 279 3.62 -1.93 11.40
C GLY A 279 3.04 -1.37 10.12
N TYR A 280 1.85 -1.86 9.80
CA TYR A 280 0.99 -1.30 8.77
C TYR A 280 -0.26 -0.72 9.40
N ALA A 281 -0.57 0.50 9.02
CA ALA A 281 -1.68 1.27 9.52
C ALA A 281 -2.90 1.09 8.60
N LEU A 282 -3.97 0.53 9.15
CA LEU A 282 -5.27 0.56 8.49
C LEU A 282 -5.77 2.00 8.43
N VAL A 283 -6.21 2.43 7.27
CA VAL A 283 -6.76 3.75 6.99
C VAL A 283 -8.09 3.61 6.22
N ILE A 284 -9.10 4.37 6.61
CA ILE A 284 -10.38 4.41 5.90
C ILE A 284 -10.38 5.65 5.00
N ASN A 285 -10.66 5.46 3.72
CA ASN A 285 -10.75 6.55 2.77
C ASN A 285 -11.87 7.54 3.19
N LYS A 286 -11.54 8.81 3.27
CA LYS A 286 -12.48 9.86 3.68
C LYS A 286 -13.63 10.07 2.69
N TYR A 287 -13.44 9.67 1.46
CA TYR A 287 -14.34 9.93 0.34
C TYR A 287 -15.19 8.70 -0.06
N ALA A 288 -14.95 7.55 0.60
CA ALA A 288 -15.71 6.32 0.38
C ALA A 288 -17.13 6.38 0.94
#